data_e9472cfceb89fae5924a92c72bec84a3
#
_entry.id   e9472cfceb89fae5924a92c72bec84a3
#
_cell.length_a   1.000
_cell.length_b   1.000
_cell.length_c   1.000
_cell.angle_alpha   90.00
_cell.angle_beta   90.00
_cell.angle_gamma   90.00
#
_symmetry.space_group_name_H-M   'P 1'
#
loop_
_entity.id
_entity.type
_entity.pdbx_description
1 polymer ?
#
loop_
_entity_poly.entity_id
_entity_poly.type
_entity_poly.pdbx_seq_one_letter_code
_entity_poly.pdbx_strand_id
1 'polypeptide(L)' 'MHILVTYDVDTTSKEGARRLRHVAKACIDYGQRVQNSVFECEVTEAQYCLLIERIKRCLLYTSDAADD' A
#
# COMPACT_ATOMS: atom_id res chain seq x y z
N MET A 1 -11.24 -5.29 -12.10
CA MET A 1 -12.02 -5.53 -10.88
C MET A 1 -11.83 -4.40 -9.89
N HIS A 2 -12.85 -4.15 -9.15
CA HIS A 2 -12.82 -3.06 -8.16
C HIS A 2 -12.50 -3.66 -6.80
N ILE A 3 -11.47 -3.14 -6.15
CA ILE A 3 -11.07 -3.66 -4.84
C ILE A 3 -10.93 -2.52 -3.85
N LEU A 4 -11.10 -2.87 -2.60
CA LEU A 4 -10.93 -1.94 -1.50
C LEU A 4 -9.79 -2.46 -0.63
N VAL A 5 -8.78 -1.63 -0.43
CA VAL A 5 -7.64 -1.99 0.39
C VAL A 5 -7.73 -1.23 1.69
N THR A 6 -7.78 -1.96 2.79
CA THR A 6 -7.80 -1.38 4.12
C THR A 6 -6.53 -1.80 4.84
N TYR A 7 -5.76 -0.85 5.30
CA TYR A 7 -4.50 -1.14 5.94
C TYR A 7 -4.48 -0.49 7.32
N ASP A 8 -4.49 -1.34 8.35
CA ASP A 8 -4.49 -0.89 9.73
C ASP A 8 -3.06 -0.82 10.23
N VAL A 9 -2.61 0.36 10.60
CA VAL A 9 -1.22 0.57 10.96
C VAL A 9 -1.12 1.51 12.13
N ASP A 10 -0.08 1.28 12.95
CA ASP A 10 0.23 2.16 14.06
C ASP A 10 1.04 3.34 13.54
N THR A 11 0.38 4.46 13.36
CA THR A 11 1.05 5.65 12.82
C THR A 11 1.83 6.42 13.87
N THR A 12 1.81 5.98 15.13
CA THR A 12 2.61 6.64 16.15
C THR A 12 4.08 6.29 16.02
N SER A 13 4.42 5.23 15.32
CA SER A 13 5.81 4.87 15.07
C SER A 13 6.25 5.34 13.72
N LYS A 14 7.55 5.61 13.57
CA LYS A 14 8.10 6.00 12.28
C LYS A 14 7.95 4.90 11.25
N GLU A 15 8.17 3.67 11.68
CA GLU A 15 8.07 2.54 10.77
C GLU A 15 6.66 2.34 10.27
N GLY A 16 5.68 2.47 11.17
CA GLY A 16 4.29 2.33 10.78
C GLY A 16 3.90 3.40 9.78
N ALA A 17 4.29 4.65 10.06
CA ALA A 17 3.98 5.74 9.14
C ALA A 17 4.65 5.55 7.79
N ARG A 18 5.88 5.05 7.79
CA ARG A 18 6.60 4.80 6.54
C ARG A 18 5.93 3.70 5.73
N ARG A 19 5.52 2.61 6.40
CA ARG A 19 4.83 1.53 5.72
C ARG A 19 3.53 2.01 5.09
N LEU A 20 2.77 2.79 5.85
CA LEU A 20 1.51 3.33 5.31
C LEU A 20 1.77 4.19 4.10
N ARG A 21 2.81 5.00 4.13
CA ARG A 21 3.16 5.85 3.00
C ARG A 21 3.47 5.01 1.76
N HIS A 22 4.21 3.92 1.94
CA HIS A 22 4.56 3.06 0.82
C HIS A 22 3.35 2.30 0.29
N VAL A 23 2.51 1.80 1.18
CA VAL A 23 1.28 1.13 0.77
C VAL A 23 0.37 2.11 0.05
N ALA A 24 0.26 3.32 0.58
CA ALA A 24 -0.57 4.34 -0.05
C ALA A 24 -0.08 4.64 -1.46
N LYS A 25 1.22 4.78 -1.63
CA LYS A 25 1.77 5.06 -2.95
C LYS A 25 1.45 3.94 -3.94
N ALA A 26 1.58 2.70 -3.51
CA ALA A 26 1.25 1.57 -4.35
C ALA A 26 -0.21 1.58 -4.75
N CYS A 27 -1.09 1.83 -3.78
CA CYS A 27 -2.52 1.83 -4.05
C CYS A 27 -2.95 2.99 -4.93
N ILE A 28 -2.34 4.16 -4.73
CA ILE A 28 -2.72 5.34 -5.50
C ILE A 28 -2.34 5.19 -6.96
N ASP A 29 -1.31 4.39 -7.27
CA ASP A 29 -0.96 4.11 -8.65
C ASP A 29 -2.08 3.38 -9.38
N TYR A 30 -2.98 2.73 -8.66
CA TYR A 30 -4.07 1.96 -9.25
C TYR A 30 -5.44 2.52 -8.87
N GLY A 31 -5.49 3.56 -8.07
CA GLY A 31 -6.77 4.09 -7.63
C GLY A 31 -6.59 5.34 -6.81
N GLN A 32 -7.35 5.44 -5.73
CA GLN A 32 -7.31 6.65 -4.92
C GLN A 32 -7.47 6.33 -3.44
N ARG A 33 -7.01 7.25 -2.62
CA ARG A 33 -7.19 7.16 -1.18
C ARG A 33 -8.56 7.75 -0.84
N VAL A 34 -9.39 6.96 -0.16
CA VAL A 34 -10.71 7.44 0.26
C VAL A 34 -10.74 7.80 1.72
N GLN A 35 -9.87 7.19 2.52
CA GLN A 35 -9.64 7.57 3.90
C GLN A 35 -8.16 7.37 4.18
N ASN A 36 -7.73 7.75 5.36
CA ASN A 36 -6.32 7.75 5.68
C ASN A 36 -5.63 6.43 5.35
N SER A 37 -6.26 5.33 5.66
CA SER A 37 -5.68 4.01 5.39
C SER A 37 -6.61 3.12 4.60
N VAL A 38 -7.51 3.73 3.82
CA VAL A 38 -8.44 2.99 2.97
C VAL A 38 -8.29 3.49 1.55
N PHE A 39 -8.13 2.56 0.62
CA PHE A 39 -7.84 2.89 -0.77
C PHE A 39 -8.77 2.12 -1.68
N GLU A 40 -9.23 2.77 -2.71
CA GLU A 40 -10.13 2.19 -3.69
C GLU A 40 -9.39 2.08 -5.01
N CYS A 41 -9.28 0.87 -5.54
CA CYS A 41 -8.48 0.62 -6.73
C CYS A 41 -9.29 -0.11 -7.78
N GLU A 42 -9.02 0.24 -9.03
CA GLU A 42 -9.62 -0.45 -10.17
C GLU A 42 -8.49 -1.13 -10.92
N VAL A 43 -8.49 -2.46 -10.95
CA VAL A 43 -7.36 -3.21 -11.50
C VAL A 43 -7.84 -4.40 -12.31
N THR A 44 -7.01 -4.80 -13.27
CA THR A 44 -7.17 -6.08 -13.93
C THR A 44 -6.59 -7.16 -13.03
N GLU A 45 -6.80 -8.43 -13.38
CA GLU A 45 -6.22 -9.51 -12.61
C GLU A 45 -4.71 -9.43 -12.55
N ALA A 46 -4.09 -9.10 -13.69
CA ALA A 46 -2.65 -8.97 -13.73
C ALA A 46 -2.18 -7.82 -12.83
N GLN A 47 -2.88 -6.69 -12.88
CA GLN A 47 -2.54 -5.55 -12.03
C GLN A 47 -2.76 -5.87 -10.57
N TYR A 48 -3.80 -6.64 -10.28
CA TYR A 48 -4.05 -7.06 -8.91
C TYR A 48 -2.86 -7.84 -8.35
N CYS A 49 -2.32 -8.77 -9.12
CA CYS A 49 -1.16 -9.53 -8.68
C CYS A 49 0.04 -8.62 -8.45
N LEU A 50 0.26 -7.65 -9.34
CA LEU A 50 1.36 -6.71 -9.18
C LEU A 50 1.18 -5.84 -7.95
N LEU A 51 -0.04 -5.39 -7.71
CA LEU A 51 -0.33 -4.56 -6.55
C LEU A 51 -0.09 -5.32 -5.26
N ILE A 52 -0.57 -6.56 -5.19
CA ILE A 52 -0.39 -7.38 -4.00
C ILE A 52 1.09 -7.64 -3.74
N GLU A 53 1.86 -7.88 -4.80
CA GLU A 53 3.32 -8.06 -4.65
C GLU A 53 3.96 -6.81 -4.08
N ARG A 54 3.58 -5.64 -4.57
CA ARG A 54 4.13 -4.39 -4.08
C ARG A 54 3.80 -4.19 -2.60
N ILE A 55 2.57 -4.47 -2.22
CA ILE A 55 2.15 -4.31 -0.83
C ILE A 55 2.92 -5.27 0.05
N LYS A 56 3.08 -6.52 -0.38
CA LYS A 56 3.86 -7.49 0.39
C LYS A 56 5.28 -7.01 0.59
N ARG A 57 5.90 -6.43 -0.42
CA ARG A 57 7.25 -5.90 -0.27
C ARG A 57 7.29 -4.77 0.75
N CYS A 58 6.29 -3.90 0.73
CA CYS A 58 6.23 -2.83 1.70
C CYS A 58 6.19 -3.35 3.12
N LEU A 59 5.52 -4.48 3.32
CA LEU A 59 5.36 -5.04 4.66
C LEU A 59 6.56 -5.88 5.09
N LEU A 60 7.21 -6.56 4.14
CA LEU A 60 8.28 -7.49 4.47
C LEU A 60 9.66 -6.84 4.48
N TYR A 61 9.86 -5.82 3.64
CA TYR A 61 11.18 -5.20 3.50
C TYR A 61 11.10 -3.74 3.87
N THR A 62 10.67 -3.51 5.07
CA THR A 62 10.44 -2.15 5.47
C THR A 62 11.70 -1.40 5.79
N SER A 63 12.71 -2.04 5.98
CA SER A 63 13.78 -1.36 6.46
C SER A 63 14.53 -0.80 5.41
N ASP A 64 14.77 -0.71 5.07
CA ASP A 64 15.57 -0.25 4.64
C ASP A 64 15.71 0.40 3.71
N ALA A 65 16.06 0.45 3.80
CA ALA A 65 16.51 1.14 3.33
C ALA A 65 16.46 1.39 2.03
N ALA A 66 16.47 1.03 1.75
CA ALA A 66 16.42 1.11 0.61
C ALA A 66 15.61 1.81 -0.09
N ASP A 67 15.32 2.05 0.07
CA ASP A 67 14.59 2.55 -0.44
C ASP A 67 14.23 3.40 -0.74
N ASP A 68 14.26 3.68 -0.83
CA ASP A 68 13.82 4.48 -1.12
C ASP A 68 13.89 5.03 -1.53
#